data_9ae04cc31ac886d801430cfc2df67556
#
_entry.id   9ae04cc31ac886d801430cfc2df67556
#
_cell.length_a   1.000
_cell.length_b   1.000
_cell.length_c   1.000
_cell.angle_alpha   90.00
_cell.angle_beta   90.00
_cell.angle_gamma   90.00
#
_symmetry.space_group_name_H-M   'P 1'
#
loop_
_entity.id
_entity.type
_entity.pdbx_description
1 polymer ?
#
loop_
_entity_poly.entity_id
_entity_poly.type
_entity_poly.pdbx_seq_one_letter_code
_entity_poly.pdbx_strand_id
1 'polypeptide(L)'
;MLIQFSVENYRSYKDRAVLSMEASADKDLPDNIANTGGVRLLKVAAIFGANAAGKSNIFIALTAAIMNIRLSNNMQVGQPLYNISPFLFDDDTKNKPSKFEFVFTQNGIKYVYGFSATSLEIVEEYLYAYKTARATTIFTRNENDEEVYKFTMPSIKRELAPLTVRNTKNKLFLATATEWNSKETKDAFVFFSEGINTYDPQFDVMLPQIGPMLENDADNSIKAFMCDVLKAADINIEDLQFETKEQSLEELVASIPPQLRGLVLAGINPANKNLVYSVNTIHIVDGKPYSMNIAEESEGTRNVMGISPIFKRAFEVTGEIICVDEFDKSLHPALVQYLISLFNDSSINKKNAQLIISTHTTNLLALEHLRRDQFYFVDKNQDTGESELYSLDEFSPRKRENIRNAYLLGRYGGIPNIKEAGVL
;
A
#
# COMPACT_ATOMS: atom_id res chain seq x y z
N MET A 1 -3.27 3.08 12.00
CA MET A 1 -3.96 1.95 11.32
C MET A 1 -5.02 2.48 10.36
N LEU A 2 -5.16 1.85 9.20
CA LEU A 2 -6.23 2.15 8.25
C LEU A 2 -7.55 1.54 8.73
N ILE A 3 -8.62 2.31 8.66
CA ILE A 3 -10.00 1.86 8.89
C ILE A 3 -10.67 1.63 7.53
N GLN A 4 -10.51 2.58 6.60
CA GLN A 4 -11.14 2.51 5.28
C GLN A 4 -10.36 3.34 4.26
N PHE A 5 -10.29 2.86 3.05
CA PHE A 5 -9.92 3.62 1.86
C PHE A 5 -11.06 3.58 0.86
N SER A 6 -11.37 4.70 0.22
CA SER A 6 -12.29 4.71 -0.90
C SER A 6 -11.79 5.57 -2.05
N VAL A 7 -12.18 5.17 -3.24
CA VAL A 7 -11.87 5.86 -4.49
C VAL A 7 -13.11 5.90 -5.39
N GLU A 8 -13.30 7.00 -6.11
CA GLU A 8 -14.40 7.22 -7.05
C GLU A 8 -13.89 7.94 -8.28
N ASN A 9 -14.44 7.62 -9.44
CA ASN A 9 -14.05 8.16 -10.72
C ASN A 9 -12.54 8.04 -10.99
N TYR A 10 -12.01 6.83 -10.87
CA TYR A 10 -10.59 6.59 -11.08
C TYR A 10 -10.36 5.31 -11.89
N ARG A 11 -9.69 5.43 -13.05
CA ARG A 11 -9.38 4.33 -13.98
C ARG A 11 -10.62 3.48 -14.32
N SER A 12 -10.72 2.24 -13.82
CA SER A 12 -11.87 1.36 -14.04
C SER A 12 -12.99 1.52 -13.02
N TYR A 13 -12.77 2.28 -11.94
CA TYR A 13 -13.78 2.56 -10.92
C TYR A 13 -14.52 3.86 -11.22
N LYS A 14 -15.72 3.75 -11.81
CA LYS A 14 -16.62 4.87 -12.03
C LYS A 14 -17.27 5.31 -10.73
N ASP A 15 -17.92 4.37 -10.08
CA ASP A 15 -18.58 4.57 -8.80
C ASP A 15 -17.60 4.38 -7.63
N ARG A 16 -18.04 4.76 -6.43
CA ARG A 16 -17.24 4.68 -5.22
C ARG A 16 -16.94 3.23 -4.85
N ALA A 17 -15.68 2.84 -4.94
CA ALA A 17 -15.16 1.58 -4.41
C ALA A 17 -14.64 1.80 -2.99
N VAL A 18 -14.95 0.86 -2.07
CA VAL A 18 -14.62 0.95 -0.65
C VAL A 18 -13.87 -0.30 -0.20
N LEU A 19 -12.65 -0.10 0.30
CA LEU A 19 -11.86 -1.12 0.99
C LEU A 19 -11.90 -0.82 2.50
N SER A 20 -12.62 -1.62 3.27
CA SER A 20 -12.73 -1.47 4.72
C SER A 20 -11.82 -2.46 5.44
N MET A 21 -11.10 -1.98 6.44
CA MET A 21 -10.36 -2.81 7.40
C MET A 21 -11.13 -2.97 8.72
N GLU A 22 -12.40 -2.54 8.80
CA GLU A 22 -13.23 -2.71 9.98
C GLU A 22 -13.73 -4.14 10.06
N ALA A 23 -13.51 -4.79 11.21
CA ALA A 23 -13.92 -6.17 11.40
C ALA A 23 -15.43 -6.28 11.68
N SER A 24 -16.09 -7.22 11.02
CA SER A 24 -17.49 -7.54 11.25
C SER A 24 -17.73 -8.09 12.67
N ALA A 25 -19.00 -8.31 13.03
CA ALA A 25 -19.37 -8.87 14.33
C ALA A 25 -18.97 -10.33 14.52
N ASP A 26 -18.46 -11.01 13.50
CA ASP A 26 -17.98 -12.39 13.58
C ASP A 26 -16.85 -12.52 14.62
N LYS A 27 -16.88 -13.63 15.38
CA LYS A 27 -15.93 -13.91 16.46
C LYS A 27 -14.86 -14.93 16.09
N ASP A 28 -14.92 -15.49 14.89
CA ASP A 28 -13.94 -16.46 14.42
C ASP A 28 -12.57 -15.75 14.23
N LEU A 29 -11.47 -16.47 14.47
CA LEU A 29 -10.09 -15.99 14.33
C LEU A 29 -9.83 -14.61 14.99
N PRO A 30 -9.94 -14.51 16.32
CA PRO A 30 -9.79 -13.23 17.03
C PRO A 30 -8.40 -12.61 16.90
N ASP A 31 -7.37 -13.42 16.65
CA ASP A 31 -5.99 -12.96 16.47
C ASP A 31 -5.77 -12.17 15.15
N ASN A 32 -6.69 -12.32 14.19
CA ASN A 32 -6.70 -11.55 12.94
C ASN A 32 -7.17 -10.10 13.14
N ILE A 33 -7.53 -9.72 14.38
CA ILE A 33 -8.10 -8.43 14.71
C ILE A 33 -7.17 -7.68 15.67
N ALA A 34 -6.96 -6.40 15.38
CA ALA A 34 -6.39 -5.44 16.33
C ALA A 34 -7.50 -4.53 16.88
N ASN A 35 -7.44 -4.23 18.19
CA ASN A 35 -8.35 -3.27 18.81
C ASN A 35 -7.62 -1.95 19.02
N THR A 36 -8.07 -0.89 18.36
CA THR A 36 -7.45 0.44 18.42
C THR A 36 -8.52 1.52 18.55
N GLY A 37 -8.47 2.32 19.61
CA GLY A 37 -9.40 3.43 19.82
C GLY A 37 -10.88 3.01 19.91
N GLY A 38 -11.18 1.76 20.34
CA GLY A 38 -12.54 1.23 20.39
C GLY A 38 -13.05 0.67 19.06
N VAL A 39 -12.24 0.67 18.01
CA VAL A 39 -12.55 0.08 16.71
C VAL A 39 -11.82 -1.26 16.57
N ARG A 40 -12.51 -2.27 16.05
CA ARG A 40 -11.95 -3.59 15.72
C ARG A 40 -11.47 -3.56 14.28
N LEU A 41 -10.18 -3.72 14.05
CA LEU A 41 -9.58 -3.60 12.72
C LEU A 41 -8.92 -4.91 12.28
N LEU A 42 -9.12 -5.26 11.04
CA LEU A 42 -8.47 -6.40 10.39
C LEU A 42 -6.98 -6.14 10.21
N LYS A 43 -6.17 -7.16 10.43
CA LYS A 43 -4.72 -7.11 10.17
C LYS A 43 -4.38 -7.43 8.71
N VAL A 44 -5.25 -8.14 7.99
CA VAL A 44 -5.04 -8.50 6.58
C VAL A 44 -6.32 -8.29 5.79
N ALA A 45 -6.20 -7.80 4.55
CA ALA A 45 -7.25 -7.85 3.53
C ALA A 45 -6.66 -8.43 2.23
N ALA A 46 -7.35 -9.41 1.63
CA ALA A 46 -6.94 -10.07 0.40
C ALA A 46 -7.97 -9.83 -0.71
N ILE A 47 -7.52 -9.28 -1.84
CA ILE A 47 -8.34 -8.89 -2.98
C ILE A 47 -8.17 -9.90 -4.10
N PHE A 48 -9.28 -10.53 -4.50
CA PHE A 48 -9.39 -11.52 -5.59
C PHE A 48 -10.10 -10.93 -6.79
N GLY A 49 -9.94 -11.57 -7.94
CA GLY A 49 -10.66 -11.19 -9.17
C GLY A 49 -9.96 -11.71 -10.40
N ALA A 50 -10.65 -11.71 -11.52
CA ALA A 50 -10.12 -12.10 -12.82
C ALA A 50 -8.97 -11.17 -13.26
N ASN A 51 -8.18 -11.60 -14.25
CA ASN A 51 -7.21 -10.73 -14.90
C ASN A 51 -7.96 -9.55 -15.57
N ALA A 52 -7.38 -8.36 -15.44
CA ALA A 52 -7.97 -7.11 -15.94
C ALA A 52 -9.32 -6.69 -15.28
N ALA A 53 -9.76 -7.34 -14.20
CA ALA A 53 -10.96 -6.94 -13.47
C ALA A 53 -10.81 -5.56 -12.78
N GLY A 54 -9.60 -5.13 -12.46
CA GLY A 54 -9.35 -3.83 -11.81
C GLY A 54 -8.66 -3.93 -10.45
N LYS A 55 -8.20 -5.11 -10.01
CA LYS A 55 -7.46 -5.28 -8.74
C LYS A 55 -6.31 -4.28 -8.61
N SER A 56 -5.42 -4.26 -9.58
CA SER A 56 -4.26 -3.35 -9.59
C SER A 56 -4.66 -1.88 -9.56
N ASN A 57 -5.84 -1.51 -10.07
CA ASN A 57 -6.30 -0.12 -10.06
C ASN A 57 -6.58 0.40 -8.64
N ILE A 58 -6.92 -0.46 -7.67
CA ILE A 58 -7.03 -0.08 -6.25
C ILE A 58 -5.64 0.28 -5.70
N PHE A 59 -4.61 -0.54 -5.98
CA PHE A 59 -3.24 -0.28 -5.52
C PHE A 59 -2.64 0.95 -6.20
N ILE A 60 -2.93 1.15 -7.49
CA ILE A 60 -2.52 2.35 -8.22
C ILE A 60 -3.22 3.60 -7.65
N ALA A 61 -4.51 3.50 -7.27
CA ALA A 61 -5.25 4.58 -6.62
C ALA A 61 -4.66 4.93 -5.25
N LEU A 62 -4.34 3.91 -4.42
CA LEU A 62 -3.64 4.09 -3.14
C LEU A 62 -2.30 4.80 -3.35
N THR A 63 -1.48 4.30 -4.28
CA THR A 63 -0.19 4.90 -4.62
C THR A 63 -0.34 6.34 -5.09
N ALA A 64 -1.29 6.61 -6.00
CA ALA A 64 -1.52 7.96 -6.51
C ALA A 64 -1.91 8.91 -5.39
N ALA A 65 -2.84 8.52 -4.51
CA ALA A 65 -3.25 9.35 -3.39
C ALA A 65 -2.10 9.63 -2.42
N ILE A 66 -1.38 8.60 -1.98
CA ILE A 66 -0.25 8.71 -1.04
C ILE A 66 0.87 9.58 -1.64
N MET A 67 1.23 9.37 -2.91
CA MET A 67 2.31 10.13 -3.55
C MET A 67 1.93 11.59 -3.77
N ASN A 68 0.68 11.92 -4.13
CA ASN A 68 0.25 13.31 -4.22
C ASN A 68 0.30 14.02 -2.86
N ILE A 69 0.00 13.32 -1.76
CA ILE A 69 0.13 13.89 -0.41
C ILE A 69 1.61 14.12 -0.06
N ARG A 70 2.46 13.14 -0.26
CA ARG A 70 3.89 13.19 0.10
C ARG A 70 4.69 14.20 -0.72
N LEU A 71 4.43 14.25 -2.02
CA LEU A 71 5.16 15.11 -2.97
C LEU A 71 4.56 16.50 -3.10
N SER A 72 3.45 16.78 -2.44
CA SER A 72 2.67 18.01 -2.59
C SER A 72 3.53 19.26 -2.44
N ASN A 73 4.41 19.32 -1.43
CA ASN A 73 5.24 20.50 -1.18
C ASN A 73 6.34 20.73 -2.23
N ASN A 74 6.73 19.67 -2.95
CA ASN A 74 7.74 19.73 -4.02
C ASN A 74 7.16 20.17 -5.37
N MET A 75 5.82 20.27 -5.48
CA MET A 75 5.13 20.62 -6.72
C MET A 75 5.36 22.08 -7.10
N GLN A 76 5.70 22.33 -8.37
CA GLN A 76 5.73 23.65 -8.95
C GLN A 76 4.34 24.06 -9.46
N VAL A 77 4.07 25.35 -9.52
CA VAL A 77 2.80 25.88 -10.04
C VAL A 77 2.56 25.38 -11.47
N GLY A 78 1.37 24.81 -11.71
CA GLY A 78 0.99 24.26 -13.01
C GLY A 78 1.58 22.89 -13.35
N GLN A 79 2.38 22.29 -12.46
CA GLN A 79 2.85 20.93 -12.63
C GLN A 79 1.68 19.95 -12.42
N PRO A 80 1.53 18.92 -13.30
CA PRO A 80 0.46 17.94 -13.17
C PRO A 80 0.61 17.09 -11.92
N LEU A 81 -0.51 16.69 -11.36
CA LEU A 81 -0.59 15.78 -10.24
C LEU A 81 -0.17 14.35 -10.64
N TYR A 82 0.38 13.62 -9.68
CA TYR A 82 0.86 12.27 -9.93
C TYR A 82 -0.29 11.30 -10.21
N ASN A 83 -0.29 10.75 -11.43
CA ASN A 83 -1.13 9.62 -11.86
C ASN A 83 -2.64 9.76 -11.57
N ILE A 84 -3.20 10.97 -11.69
CA ILE A 84 -4.65 11.17 -11.62
C ILE A 84 -5.27 10.88 -12.99
N SER A 85 -6.13 9.85 -13.05
CA SER A 85 -6.75 9.37 -14.28
C SER A 85 -8.22 9.01 -14.03
N PRO A 86 -9.19 9.81 -14.49
CA PRO A 86 -10.60 9.53 -14.30
C PRO A 86 -11.06 8.30 -15.09
N PHE A 87 -12.27 7.82 -14.80
CA PHE A 87 -12.93 6.81 -15.63
C PHE A 87 -13.27 7.39 -17.00
N LEU A 88 -12.83 6.71 -18.08
CA LEU A 88 -12.85 7.25 -19.44
C LEU A 88 -14.06 6.80 -20.29
N PHE A 89 -14.76 5.75 -19.87
CA PHE A 89 -15.84 5.15 -20.69
C PHE A 89 -17.22 5.77 -20.43
N ASP A 90 -17.24 6.97 -19.86
CA ASP A 90 -18.47 7.73 -19.61
C ASP A 90 -18.20 9.21 -19.84
N ASP A 91 -19.06 9.84 -20.65
CA ASP A 91 -18.90 11.24 -21.07
C ASP A 91 -19.04 12.23 -19.91
N ASP A 92 -19.83 11.87 -18.89
CA ASP A 92 -20.05 12.71 -17.71
C ASP A 92 -18.90 12.65 -16.71
N THR A 93 -18.25 11.49 -16.57
CA THR A 93 -17.23 11.26 -15.55
C THR A 93 -15.82 11.58 -16.01
N LYS A 94 -15.50 11.43 -17.30
CA LYS A 94 -14.15 11.66 -17.85
C LYS A 94 -13.58 13.06 -17.61
N ASN A 95 -14.45 14.05 -17.40
CA ASN A 95 -14.08 15.44 -17.13
C ASN A 95 -14.29 15.87 -15.67
N LYS A 96 -14.77 14.95 -14.82
CA LYS A 96 -14.93 15.19 -13.37
C LYS A 96 -13.67 14.81 -12.61
N PRO A 97 -13.44 15.40 -11.43
CA PRO A 97 -12.31 15.04 -10.58
C PRO A 97 -12.46 13.60 -10.06
N SER A 98 -11.32 12.91 -9.91
CA SER A 98 -11.23 11.67 -9.15
C SER A 98 -11.25 11.99 -7.67
N LYS A 99 -11.90 11.14 -6.84
CA LYS A 99 -12.03 11.35 -5.39
C LYS A 99 -11.34 10.25 -4.62
N PHE A 100 -10.66 10.64 -3.54
CA PHE A 100 -9.93 9.74 -2.64
C PHE A 100 -10.29 10.09 -1.20
N GLU A 101 -10.58 9.08 -0.37
CA GLU A 101 -10.85 9.28 1.04
C GLU A 101 -10.21 8.19 1.89
N PHE A 102 -9.59 8.58 2.98
CA PHE A 102 -9.00 7.72 3.99
C PHE A 102 -9.67 7.95 5.34
N VAL A 103 -10.08 6.88 5.98
CA VAL A 103 -10.46 6.84 7.39
C VAL A 103 -9.38 6.05 8.12
N PHE A 104 -8.74 6.64 9.12
CA PHE A 104 -7.62 6.02 9.81
C PHE A 104 -7.49 6.46 11.26
N THR A 105 -6.70 5.74 12.02
CA THR A 105 -6.29 6.14 13.38
C THR A 105 -4.80 6.45 13.41
N GLN A 106 -4.46 7.57 14.06
CA GLN A 106 -3.08 7.97 14.34
C GLN A 106 -3.01 8.56 15.74
N ASN A 107 -2.07 8.08 16.57
CA ASN A 107 -1.90 8.52 17.96
C ASN A 107 -3.20 8.45 18.79
N GLY A 108 -4.04 7.41 18.56
CA GLY A 108 -5.30 7.20 19.27
C GLY A 108 -6.46 8.09 18.81
N ILE A 109 -6.26 8.93 17.81
CA ILE A 109 -7.29 9.79 17.23
C ILE A 109 -7.71 9.23 15.87
N LYS A 110 -9.03 9.13 15.65
CA LYS A 110 -9.59 8.81 14.33
C LYS A 110 -9.63 10.07 13.47
N TYR A 111 -9.17 9.94 12.24
CA TYR A 111 -9.20 10.98 11.21
C TYR A 111 -10.02 10.51 10.01
N VAL A 112 -10.64 11.47 9.33
CA VAL A 112 -11.18 11.32 7.97
C VAL A 112 -10.52 12.38 7.13
N TYR A 113 -9.76 11.97 6.14
CA TYR A 113 -9.10 12.85 5.19
C TYR A 113 -9.47 12.48 3.78
N GLY A 114 -9.88 13.45 2.99
CA GLY A 114 -10.21 13.23 1.60
C GLY A 114 -9.87 14.41 0.71
N PHE A 115 -9.72 14.13 -0.57
CA PHE A 115 -9.58 15.15 -1.60
C PHE A 115 -10.16 14.68 -2.93
N SER A 116 -10.54 15.64 -3.75
CA SER A 116 -10.88 15.41 -5.15
C SER A 116 -9.94 16.21 -6.06
N ALA A 117 -9.52 15.61 -7.17
CA ALA A 117 -8.51 16.17 -8.04
C ALA A 117 -8.75 15.87 -9.53
N THR A 118 -8.44 16.85 -10.37
CA THR A 118 -8.17 16.65 -11.79
C THR A 118 -6.67 16.35 -11.98
N SER A 119 -6.21 16.14 -13.20
CA SER A 119 -4.77 15.97 -13.48
C SER A 119 -3.93 17.22 -13.16
N LEU A 120 -4.52 18.40 -12.98
CA LEU A 120 -3.83 19.66 -12.82
C LEU A 120 -4.07 20.38 -11.50
N GLU A 121 -5.20 20.11 -10.84
CA GLU A 121 -5.59 20.85 -9.64
C GLU A 121 -6.38 20.00 -8.65
N ILE A 122 -6.27 20.38 -7.38
CA ILE A 122 -7.12 19.89 -6.29
C ILE A 122 -8.40 20.74 -6.30
N VAL A 123 -9.55 20.08 -6.38
CA VAL A 123 -10.86 20.74 -6.42
C VAL A 123 -11.44 20.85 -5.01
N GLU A 124 -11.38 19.76 -4.24
CA GLU A 124 -11.84 19.71 -2.87
C GLU A 124 -10.79 19.03 -1.99
N GLU A 125 -10.74 19.42 -0.71
CA GLU A 125 -9.90 18.78 0.29
C GLU A 125 -10.51 19.00 1.68
N TYR A 126 -10.46 17.99 2.55
CA TYR A 126 -10.96 18.11 3.91
C TYR A 126 -10.22 17.22 4.89
N LEU A 127 -10.16 17.68 6.15
CA LEU A 127 -9.65 16.94 7.29
C LEU A 127 -10.59 17.06 8.47
N TYR A 128 -11.09 15.93 8.96
CA TYR A 128 -11.84 15.83 10.20
C TYR A 128 -11.06 15.00 11.22
N ALA A 129 -11.07 15.42 12.48
CA ALA A 129 -10.49 14.71 13.61
C ALA A 129 -11.55 14.37 14.65
N TYR A 130 -11.54 13.15 15.15
CA TYR A 130 -12.45 12.65 16.19
C TYR A 130 -11.68 12.51 17.52
N LYS A 131 -11.38 13.65 18.16
CA LYS A 131 -10.80 13.70 19.51
C LYS A 131 -11.81 13.26 20.59
N THR A 132 -13.08 13.25 20.22
CA THR A 132 -14.23 12.75 21.00
C THR A 132 -15.17 12.00 20.06
N ALA A 133 -16.36 11.60 20.51
CA ALA A 133 -17.38 10.99 19.64
C ALA A 133 -17.88 11.91 18.50
N ARG A 134 -17.62 13.23 18.59
CA ARG A 134 -18.02 14.20 17.56
C ARG A 134 -16.83 14.60 16.71
N ALA A 135 -17.06 14.72 15.39
CA ALA A 135 -16.07 15.22 14.45
C ALA A 135 -15.75 16.71 14.73
N THR A 136 -14.47 17.03 14.73
CA THR A 136 -13.96 18.40 14.64
C THR A 136 -13.46 18.61 13.22
N THR A 137 -14.03 19.57 12.49
CA THR A 137 -13.51 19.98 11.19
C THR A 137 -12.23 20.78 11.42
N ILE A 138 -11.10 20.21 10.98
CA ILE A 138 -9.82 20.92 11.01
C ILE A 138 -9.82 21.96 9.88
N PHE A 139 -10.12 21.52 8.67
CA PHE A 139 -10.37 22.41 7.53
C PHE A 139 -11.23 21.70 6.48
N THR A 140 -11.91 22.51 5.66
CA THR A 140 -12.42 22.13 4.35
C THR A 140 -11.95 23.16 3.33
N ARG A 141 -11.67 22.70 2.12
CA ARG A 141 -11.29 23.48 0.95
C ARG A 141 -12.18 23.06 -0.21
N ASN A 142 -12.74 24.05 -0.91
CA ASN A 142 -13.45 23.82 -2.17
C ASN A 142 -13.16 25.01 -3.10
N GLU A 143 -12.48 24.76 -4.22
CA GLU A 143 -12.10 25.78 -5.19
C GLU A 143 -13.31 26.42 -5.92
N ASN A 144 -14.49 25.79 -5.83
CA ASN A 144 -15.72 26.31 -6.43
C ASN A 144 -16.53 27.23 -5.47
N ASP A 145 -16.15 27.33 -4.20
CA ASP A 145 -16.81 28.14 -3.20
C ASP A 145 -16.26 29.58 -3.20
N GLU A 146 -17.08 30.59 -2.84
CA GLU A 146 -16.61 31.97 -2.63
C GLU A 146 -15.58 32.05 -1.50
N GLU A 147 -15.82 31.35 -0.37
CA GLU A 147 -14.85 31.15 0.71
C GLU A 147 -14.20 29.77 0.51
N VAL A 148 -13.07 29.74 -0.19
CA VAL A 148 -12.36 28.49 -0.55
C VAL A 148 -12.01 27.65 0.66
N TYR A 149 -11.56 28.27 1.77
CA TYR A 149 -11.16 27.56 3.00
C TYR A 149 -12.10 27.88 4.16
N LYS A 150 -12.62 26.84 4.83
CA LYS A 150 -13.47 26.97 6.01
C LYS A 150 -12.86 26.25 7.21
N PHE A 151 -12.92 26.88 8.37
CA PHE A 151 -12.39 26.40 9.65
C PHE A 151 -13.47 26.53 10.72
N THR A 152 -13.76 25.45 11.46
CA THR A 152 -14.87 25.46 12.42
C THR A 152 -14.52 26.16 13.72
N MET A 153 -13.27 25.99 14.22
CA MET A 153 -12.87 26.54 15.51
C MET A 153 -11.99 27.79 15.35
N PRO A 154 -12.22 28.85 16.16
CA PRO A 154 -11.41 30.07 16.11
C PRO A 154 -9.90 29.83 16.34
N SER A 155 -9.53 28.86 17.19
CA SER A 155 -8.13 28.49 17.43
C SER A 155 -7.49 27.89 16.18
N ILE A 156 -8.18 26.97 15.52
CA ILE A 156 -7.74 26.33 14.27
C ILE A 156 -7.65 27.38 13.16
N LYS A 157 -8.67 28.23 13.01
CA LYS A 157 -8.67 29.32 12.02
C LYS A 157 -7.47 30.24 12.21
N ARG A 158 -7.15 30.62 13.46
CA ARG A 158 -5.99 31.49 13.78
C ARG A 158 -4.67 30.84 13.32
N GLU A 159 -4.53 29.53 13.46
CA GLU A 159 -3.33 28.79 13.06
C GLU A 159 -3.26 28.59 11.53
N LEU A 160 -4.35 28.11 10.92
CA LEU A 160 -4.33 27.62 9.54
C LEU A 160 -4.63 28.69 8.48
N ALA A 161 -5.50 29.68 8.76
CA ALA A 161 -5.90 30.68 7.76
C ALA A 161 -4.72 31.47 7.17
N PRO A 162 -3.67 31.87 7.94
CA PRO A 162 -2.50 32.54 7.37
C PRO A 162 -1.70 31.68 6.40
N LEU A 163 -1.86 30.35 6.46
CA LEU A 163 -1.11 29.39 5.62
C LEU A 163 -1.76 29.17 4.25
N THR A 164 -3.03 29.52 4.09
CA THR A 164 -3.77 29.30 2.82
C THR A 164 -3.15 30.02 1.63
N VAL A 165 -2.56 31.22 1.86
CA VAL A 165 -1.89 31.99 0.81
C VAL A 165 -0.62 31.34 0.27
N ARG A 166 -0.10 30.31 0.96
CA ARG A 166 1.08 29.55 0.56
C ARG A 166 0.73 28.31 -0.25
N ASN A 167 -0.55 27.96 -0.30
CA ASN A 167 -1.05 26.78 -0.99
C ASN A 167 -1.46 27.14 -2.41
N THR A 168 -0.93 26.41 -3.39
CA THR A 168 -1.31 26.56 -4.80
C THR A 168 -2.41 25.55 -5.16
N LYS A 169 -3.09 25.74 -6.28
CA LYS A 169 -4.21 24.88 -6.70
C LYS A 169 -3.82 23.41 -6.85
N ASN A 170 -2.58 23.13 -7.22
CA ASN A 170 -2.05 21.78 -7.40
C ASN A 170 -1.33 21.21 -6.16
N LYS A 171 -1.48 21.87 -4.99
CA LYS A 171 -0.95 21.37 -3.71
C LYS A 171 -2.08 21.01 -2.76
N LEU A 172 -1.86 19.99 -1.94
CA LEU A 172 -2.74 19.61 -0.85
C LEU A 172 -2.42 20.45 0.40
N PHE A 173 -3.44 21.03 0.99
CA PHE A 173 -3.28 21.93 2.13
C PHE A 173 -2.83 21.20 3.39
N LEU A 174 -3.18 19.91 3.54
CA LEU A 174 -2.63 19.04 4.59
C LEU A 174 -1.10 19.08 4.60
N ALA A 175 -0.46 18.90 3.45
CA ALA A 175 0.99 18.92 3.33
C ALA A 175 1.56 20.32 3.55
N THR A 176 0.97 21.34 2.92
CA THR A 176 1.40 22.73 3.07
C THR A 176 1.33 23.19 4.53
N ALA A 177 0.22 22.95 5.22
CA ALA A 177 0.06 23.38 6.62
C ALA A 177 1.05 22.65 7.55
N THR A 178 1.31 21.35 7.29
CA THR A 178 2.28 20.59 8.08
C THR A 178 3.71 21.05 7.88
N GLU A 179 4.12 21.40 6.66
CA GLU A 179 5.44 22.00 6.37
C GLU A 179 5.67 23.29 7.17
N TRP A 180 4.61 24.07 7.40
CA TRP A 180 4.63 25.28 8.21
C TRP A 180 4.35 25.02 9.69
N ASN A 181 4.63 23.79 10.18
CA ASN A 181 4.56 23.37 11.57
C ASN A 181 3.17 23.42 12.21
N SER A 182 2.10 23.26 11.43
CA SER A 182 0.76 23.12 12.02
C SER A 182 0.66 21.87 12.89
N LYS A 183 0.19 22.06 14.12
CA LYS A 183 -0.06 20.95 15.06
C LYS A 183 -1.34 20.19 14.71
N GLU A 184 -2.32 20.86 14.10
CA GLU A 184 -3.62 20.27 13.78
C GLU A 184 -3.56 19.31 12.58
N THR A 185 -2.53 19.44 11.71
CA THR A 185 -2.38 18.61 10.51
C THR A 185 -1.28 17.56 10.62
N LYS A 186 -0.33 17.74 11.57
CA LYS A 186 0.88 16.92 11.69
C LYS A 186 0.60 15.42 11.79
N ASP A 187 -0.26 15.00 12.73
CA ASP A 187 -0.53 13.58 12.95
C ASP A 187 -1.16 12.93 11.71
N ALA A 188 -2.10 13.63 11.07
CA ALA A 188 -2.71 13.14 9.83
C ALA A 188 -1.69 13.02 8.69
N PHE A 189 -0.75 13.96 8.57
CA PHE A 189 0.31 13.88 7.56
C PHE A 189 1.31 12.75 7.84
N VAL A 190 1.67 12.53 9.11
CA VAL A 190 2.57 11.44 9.52
C VAL A 190 2.01 10.07 9.14
N PHE A 191 0.69 9.86 9.21
CA PHE A 191 0.06 8.64 8.71
C PHE A 191 0.40 8.39 7.24
N PHE A 192 0.40 9.41 6.39
CA PHE A 192 0.72 9.27 4.97
C PHE A 192 2.23 9.19 4.71
N SER A 193 3.06 9.90 5.48
CA SER A 193 4.51 9.90 5.26
C SER A 193 5.20 8.60 5.73
N GLU A 194 4.68 7.98 6.79
CA GLU A 194 5.34 6.85 7.46
C GLU A 194 4.42 5.64 7.67
N GLY A 195 3.10 5.86 7.82
CA GLY A 195 2.16 4.83 8.31
C GLY A 195 1.57 3.94 7.24
N ILE A 196 1.62 4.29 5.94
CA ILE A 196 1.06 3.49 4.84
C ILE A 196 1.97 3.52 3.62
N ASN A 197 2.29 2.35 3.06
CA ASN A 197 3.17 2.24 1.91
C ASN A 197 2.66 1.20 0.91
N THR A 198 2.92 1.47 -0.37
CA THR A 198 2.75 0.50 -1.46
C THR A 198 4.12 -0.02 -1.88
N TYR A 199 4.25 -1.33 -2.01
CA TYR A 199 5.50 -2.00 -2.35
C TYR A 199 5.34 -2.85 -3.61
N ASP A 200 6.37 -2.83 -4.45
CA ASP A 200 6.57 -3.84 -5.50
C ASP A 200 7.37 -4.99 -4.88
N PRO A 201 6.91 -6.24 -4.92
CA PRO A 201 7.59 -7.37 -4.27
C PRO A 201 8.93 -7.74 -4.94
N GLN A 202 9.26 -7.18 -6.11
CA GLN A 202 10.50 -7.48 -6.81
C GLN A 202 11.72 -7.00 -6.01
N PHE A 203 12.67 -7.91 -5.75
CA PHE A 203 13.85 -7.65 -4.91
C PHE A 203 14.66 -6.45 -5.40
N ASP A 204 14.92 -6.35 -6.71
CA ASP A 204 15.74 -5.29 -7.28
C ASP A 204 15.11 -3.90 -7.11
N VAL A 205 13.76 -3.84 -7.10
CA VAL A 205 13.00 -2.61 -6.82
C VAL A 205 13.04 -2.27 -5.32
N MET A 206 13.07 -3.30 -4.47
CA MET A 206 13.11 -3.13 -3.01
C MET A 206 14.51 -2.81 -2.48
N LEU A 207 15.56 -3.26 -3.14
CA LEU A 207 16.95 -3.15 -2.65
C LEU A 207 17.38 -1.73 -2.25
N PRO A 208 17.06 -0.66 -2.99
CA PRO A 208 17.37 0.71 -2.56
C PRO A 208 16.70 1.13 -1.25
N GLN A 209 15.56 0.52 -0.91
CA GLN A 209 14.82 0.82 0.32
C GLN A 209 15.33 -0.01 1.50
N ILE A 210 15.61 -1.29 1.28
CA ILE A 210 16.05 -2.21 2.33
C ILE A 210 17.55 -2.17 2.57
N GLY A 211 18.37 -1.79 1.58
CA GLY A 211 19.82 -1.71 1.71
C GLY A 211 20.29 -0.88 2.92
N PRO A 212 19.80 0.36 3.11
CA PRO A 212 20.11 1.15 4.31
C PRO A 212 19.66 0.49 5.61
N MET A 213 18.56 -0.29 5.60
CA MET A 213 18.09 -1.01 6.79
C MET A 213 19.06 -2.13 7.16
N LEU A 214 19.56 -2.86 6.16
CA LEU A 214 20.51 -3.95 6.35
C LEU A 214 21.91 -3.45 6.74
N GLU A 215 22.34 -2.33 6.17
CA GLU A 215 23.60 -1.67 6.54
C GLU A 215 23.61 -1.22 8.00
N ASN A 216 22.46 -0.77 8.52
CA ASN A 216 22.29 -0.29 9.89
C ASN A 216 21.80 -1.37 10.87
N ASP A 217 21.72 -2.64 10.46
CA ASP A 217 21.28 -3.79 11.28
C ASP A 217 22.42 -4.27 12.22
N ALA A 218 22.79 -3.43 13.18
CA ALA A 218 23.94 -3.64 14.04
C ALA A 218 23.85 -4.90 14.94
N ASP A 219 22.64 -5.32 15.29
CA ASP A 219 22.34 -6.51 16.10
C ASP A 219 21.98 -7.74 15.24
N ASN A 220 22.02 -7.62 13.91
CA ASN A 220 21.63 -8.64 12.94
C ASN A 220 20.19 -9.15 13.12
N SER A 221 19.29 -8.39 13.70
CA SER A 221 17.93 -8.82 13.97
C SER A 221 17.09 -8.93 12.70
N ILE A 222 17.32 -8.04 11.73
CA ILE A 222 16.66 -8.08 10.41
C ILE A 222 17.19 -9.28 9.62
N LYS A 223 18.50 -9.45 9.57
CA LYS A 223 19.15 -10.59 8.89
C LYS A 223 18.67 -11.94 9.46
N ALA A 224 18.63 -12.07 10.79
CA ALA A 224 18.13 -13.27 11.46
C ALA A 224 16.67 -13.56 11.08
N PHE A 225 15.81 -12.54 11.11
CA PHE A 225 14.39 -12.69 10.70
C PHE A 225 14.26 -13.12 9.23
N MET A 226 15.07 -12.57 8.33
CA MET A 226 15.08 -12.99 6.93
C MET A 226 15.46 -14.47 6.79
N CYS A 227 16.52 -14.91 7.48
CA CYS A 227 16.94 -16.32 7.47
C CYS A 227 15.85 -17.23 8.05
N ASP A 228 15.19 -16.84 9.14
CA ASP A 228 14.09 -17.60 9.75
C ASP A 228 12.90 -17.74 8.79
N VAL A 229 12.52 -16.68 8.08
CA VAL A 229 11.45 -16.71 7.07
C VAL A 229 11.84 -17.64 5.91
N LEU A 230 13.07 -17.59 5.42
CA LEU A 230 13.56 -18.43 4.34
C LEU A 230 13.59 -19.91 4.76
N LYS A 231 14.07 -20.22 5.96
CA LYS A 231 14.06 -21.58 6.51
C LYS A 231 12.64 -22.13 6.69
N ALA A 232 11.72 -21.30 7.20
CA ALA A 232 10.32 -21.69 7.32
C ALA A 232 9.63 -21.91 5.96
N ALA A 233 10.15 -21.29 4.90
CA ALA A 233 9.73 -21.46 3.52
C ALA A 233 10.35 -22.69 2.82
N ASP A 234 11.08 -23.53 3.54
CA ASP A 234 11.86 -24.67 2.99
C ASP A 234 12.92 -24.23 1.96
N ILE A 235 13.46 -23.01 2.12
CA ILE A 235 14.53 -22.46 1.29
C ILE A 235 15.84 -22.65 2.05
N ASN A 236 16.74 -23.48 1.49
CA ASN A 236 18.00 -23.87 2.15
C ASN A 236 19.07 -22.78 2.06
N ILE A 237 18.81 -21.62 2.69
CA ILE A 237 19.77 -20.54 2.85
C ILE A 237 20.11 -20.44 4.35
N GLU A 238 21.37 -20.64 4.69
CA GLU A 238 21.81 -20.65 6.09
C GLU A 238 22.12 -19.25 6.60
N ASP A 239 22.74 -18.42 5.77
CA ASP A 239 23.14 -17.06 6.12
C ASP A 239 23.10 -16.13 4.90
N LEU A 240 23.13 -14.82 5.19
CA LEU A 240 23.17 -13.76 4.21
C LEU A 240 24.37 -12.86 4.43
N GLN A 241 25.08 -12.52 3.37
CA GLN A 241 26.22 -11.58 3.40
C GLN A 241 25.83 -10.32 2.63
N PHE A 242 25.87 -9.18 3.33
CA PHE A 242 25.60 -7.86 2.75
C PHE A 242 26.91 -7.11 2.63
N GLU A 243 27.16 -6.55 1.46
CA GLU A 243 28.25 -5.66 1.20
C GLU A 243 27.75 -4.35 0.63
N THR A 244 28.24 -3.25 1.19
CA THR A 244 27.99 -1.90 0.66
C THR A 244 29.27 -1.40 0.05
N LYS A 245 29.21 -0.98 -1.21
CA LYS A 245 30.34 -0.36 -1.91
C LYS A 245 29.96 1.04 -2.33
N GLU A 246 30.85 2.00 -2.05
CA GLU A 246 30.72 3.34 -2.62
C GLU A 246 31.19 3.28 -4.08
N GLN A 247 30.28 3.56 -5.01
CA GLN A 247 30.57 3.56 -6.43
C GLN A 247 30.89 4.98 -6.88
N SER A 248 31.97 5.16 -7.63
CA SER A 248 32.27 6.45 -8.23
C SER A 248 31.22 6.83 -9.28
N LEU A 249 31.06 8.13 -9.53
CA LEU A 249 30.13 8.61 -10.55
C LEU A 249 30.49 8.05 -11.95
N GLU A 250 31.80 7.86 -12.21
CA GLU A 250 32.30 7.30 -13.47
C GLU A 250 31.89 5.83 -13.65
N GLU A 251 32.03 5.03 -12.61
CA GLU A 251 31.60 3.62 -12.60
C GLU A 251 30.09 3.49 -12.73
N LEU A 252 29.33 4.34 -12.05
CA LEU A 252 27.87 4.38 -12.17
C LEU A 252 27.45 4.69 -13.60
N VAL A 253 28.02 5.74 -14.20
CA VAL A 253 27.74 6.12 -15.59
C VAL A 253 28.16 5.03 -16.58
N ALA A 254 29.25 4.31 -16.31
CA ALA A 254 29.68 3.19 -17.15
C ALA A 254 28.67 2.02 -17.14
N SER A 255 28.00 1.78 -16.01
CA SER A 255 27.00 0.72 -15.86
C SER A 255 25.65 1.02 -16.53
N ILE A 256 25.38 2.30 -16.87
CA ILE A 256 24.11 2.74 -17.45
C ILE A 256 24.19 2.69 -18.99
N PRO A 257 23.16 2.15 -19.67
CA PRO A 257 23.04 2.21 -21.12
C PRO A 257 23.19 3.66 -21.63
N PRO A 258 23.96 3.90 -22.71
CA PRO A 258 24.27 5.26 -23.17
C PRO A 258 23.05 6.17 -23.37
N GLN A 259 21.91 5.59 -23.77
CA GLN A 259 20.66 6.31 -24.02
C GLN A 259 20.01 6.89 -22.77
N LEU A 260 20.27 6.29 -21.59
CA LEU A 260 19.67 6.67 -20.31
C LEU A 260 20.60 7.53 -19.44
N ARG A 261 21.89 7.66 -19.81
CA ARG A 261 22.90 8.38 -19.00
C ARG A 261 22.50 9.82 -18.69
N GLY A 262 21.99 10.55 -19.68
CA GLY A 262 21.57 11.94 -19.49
C GLY A 262 20.41 12.12 -18.49
N LEU A 263 19.44 11.20 -18.52
CA LEU A 263 18.31 11.21 -17.59
C LEU A 263 18.73 10.88 -16.17
N VAL A 264 19.58 9.88 -15.99
CA VAL A 264 20.06 9.47 -14.66
C VAL A 264 20.98 10.53 -14.06
N LEU A 265 21.91 11.09 -14.84
CA LEU A 265 22.82 12.17 -14.37
C LEU A 265 22.05 13.42 -13.96
N ALA A 266 20.95 13.75 -14.61
CA ALA A 266 20.11 14.89 -14.23
C ALA A 266 19.41 14.73 -12.87
N GLY A 267 19.22 13.47 -12.41
CA GLY A 267 18.62 13.13 -11.12
C GLY A 267 19.61 12.91 -9.98
N ILE A 268 20.92 12.76 -10.26
CA ILE A 268 21.91 12.50 -9.25
C ILE A 268 22.33 13.80 -8.55
N ASN A 269 22.21 13.83 -7.23
CA ASN A 269 22.81 14.86 -6.42
C ASN A 269 24.30 14.49 -6.16
N PRO A 270 25.29 15.28 -6.66
CA PRO A 270 26.71 14.96 -6.48
C PRO A 270 27.17 14.90 -5.01
N ALA A 271 26.39 15.46 -4.10
CA ALA A 271 26.69 15.43 -2.66
C ALA A 271 26.27 14.11 -1.99
N ASN A 272 25.48 13.27 -2.65
CA ASN A 272 25.07 12.00 -2.11
C ASN A 272 26.08 10.91 -2.52
N LYS A 273 26.44 10.06 -1.56
CA LYS A 273 27.22 8.86 -1.83
C LYS A 273 26.38 7.90 -2.68
N ASN A 274 26.93 7.46 -3.79
CA ASN A 274 26.30 6.43 -4.61
C ASN A 274 26.67 5.06 -4.00
N LEU A 275 25.79 4.54 -3.14
CA LEU A 275 25.97 3.25 -2.51
C LEU A 275 25.35 2.16 -3.38
N VAL A 276 26.14 1.13 -3.65
CA VAL A 276 25.68 -0.09 -4.31
C VAL A 276 25.67 -1.21 -3.28
N TYR A 277 24.52 -1.82 -3.14
CA TYR A 277 24.30 -2.94 -2.23
C TYR A 277 24.47 -4.24 -3.00
N SER A 278 25.28 -5.16 -2.50
CA SER A 278 25.38 -6.53 -2.99
C SER A 278 24.98 -7.51 -1.90
N VAL A 279 24.26 -8.55 -2.29
CA VAL A 279 23.77 -9.59 -1.38
C VAL A 279 24.22 -10.93 -1.90
N ASN A 280 24.85 -11.73 -1.05
CA ASN A 280 25.16 -13.12 -1.32
C ASN A 280 24.44 -14.01 -0.30
N THR A 281 23.93 -15.14 -0.77
CA THR A 281 23.33 -16.20 0.03
C THR A 281 24.38 -17.26 0.36
N ILE A 282 24.32 -17.83 1.56
CA ILE A 282 25.18 -18.92 1.99
C ILE A 282 24.36 -20.20 2.09
N HIS A 283 24.73 -21.18 1.30
CA HIS A 283 24.13 -22.52 1.29
C HIS A 283 25.06 -23.51 1.97
N ILE A 284 24.53 -24.46 2.73
CA ILE A 284 25.27 -25.57 3.28
C ILE A 284 24.96 -26.83 2.47
N VAL A 285 25.95 -27.34 1.75
CA VAL A 285 25.83 -28.58 0.96
C VAL A 285 26.92 -29.53 1.44
N ASP A 286 26.53 -30.74 1.85
CA ASP A 286 27.44 -31.73 2.44
C ASP A 286 28.32 -31.20 3.58
N GLY A 287 27.73 -30.30 4.41
CA GLY A 287 28.40 -29.67 5.55
C GLY A 287 29.43 -28.59 5.17
N LYS A 288 29.47 -28.15 3.91
CA LYS A 288 30.37 -27.09 3.44
C LYS A 288 29.56 -25.86 3.01
N PRO A 289 30.02 -24.65 3.36
CA PRO A 289 29.39 -23.40 2.94
C PRO A 289 29.74 -23.06 1.48
N TYR A 290 28.75 -22.64 0.73
CA TYR A 290 28.88 -22.10 -0.63
C TYR A 290 28.19 -20.75 -0.70
N SER A 291 28.90 -19.76 -1.22
CA SER A 291 28.34 -18.42 -1.46
C SER A 291 27.82 -18.31 -2.88
N MET A 292 26.61 -17.79 -3.03
CA MET A 292 25.96 -17.53 -4.32
C MET A 292 25.43 -16.11 -4.37
N ASN A 293 25.57 -15.42 -5.51
CA ASN A 293 25.01 -14.09 -5.67
C ASN A 293 23.48 -14.17 -5.69
N ILE A 294 22.82 -13.20 -5.04
CA ILE A 294 21.35 -13.14 -4.99
C ILE A 294 20.68 -13.17 -6.37
N ALA A 295 21.33 -12.64 -7.41
CA ALA A 295 20.81 -12.66 -8.77
C ALA A 295 20.67 -14.08 -9.37
N GLU A 296 21.36 -15.05 -8.80
CA GLU A 296 21.31 -16.46 -9.21
C GLU A 296 20.21 -17.23 -8.46
N GLU A 297 19.62 -16.64 -7.42
CA GLU A 297 18.49 -17.20 -6.69
C GLU A 297 17.19 -17.15 -7.50
N SER A 298 16.24 -18.03 -7.14
CA SER A 298 14.91 -17.99 -7.74
C SER A 298 14.21 -16.64 -7.49
N GLU A 299 13.34 -16.23 -8.41
CA GLU A 299 12.55 -14.99 -8.25
C GLU A 299 11.74 -15.00 -6.94
N GLY A 300 11.14 -16.15 -6.59
CA GLY A 300 10.39 -16.31 -5.35
C GLY A 300 11.26 -16.10 -4.11
N THR A 301 12.45 -16.71 -4.07
CA THR A 301 13.45 -16.49 -3.00
C THR A 301 13.79 -15.03 -2.86
N ARG A 302 14.10 -14.35 -3.98
CA ARG A 302 14.43 -12.94 -4.00
C ARG A 302 13.28 -12.06 -3.50
N ASN A 303 12.04 -12.35 -3.91
CA ASN A 303 10.86 -11.60 -3.47
C ASN A 303 10.63 -11.72 -1.95
N VAL A 304 10.80 -12.92 -1.38
CA VAL A 304 10.75 -13.12 0.08
C VAL A 304 11.83 -12.32 0.78
N MET A 305 13.05 -12.34 0.26
CA MET A 305 14.16 -11.55 0.83
C MET A 305 13.89 -10.05 0.76
N GLY A 306 13.28 -9.56 -0.31
CA GLY A 306 12.93 -8.15 -0.47
C GLY A 306 11.90 -7.67 0.55
N ILE A 307 10.84 -8.46 0.78
CA ILE A 307 9.72 -8.03 1.63
C ILE A 307 9.98 -8.28 3.14
N SER A 308 10.82 -9.26 3.50
CA SER A 308 11.05 -9.64 4.90
C SER A 308 11.59 -8.52 5.78
N PRO A 309 12.56 -7.68 5.37
CA PRO A 309 13.01 -6.53 6.16
C PRO A 309 11.89 -5.53 6.45
N ILE A 310 11.01 -5.31 5.48
CA ILE A 310 9.84 -4.43 5.63
C ILE A 310 8.87 -5.01 6.66
N PHE A 311 8.60 -6.31 6.61
CA PHE A 311 7.76 -6.99 7.60
C PHE A 311 8.34 -6.87 9.00
N LYS A 312 9.65 -7.15 9.17
CA LYS A 312 10.33 -7.03 10.46
C LYS A 312 10.17 -5.63 11.04
N ARG A 313 10.45 -4.60 10.24
CA ARG A 313 10.27 -3.20 10.66
C ARG A 313 8.81 -2.90 11.02
N ALA A 314 7.87 -3.33 10.20
CA ALA A 314 6.43 -3.11 10.45
C ALA A 314 5.96 -3.78 11.75
N PHE A 315 6.42 -5.00 12.02
CA PHE A 315 6.00 -5.77 13.18
C PHE A 315 6.53 -5.23 14.50
N GLU A 316 7.73 -4.67 14.52
CA GLU A 316 8.41 -4.30 15.75
C GLU A 316 8.58 -2.79 15.97
N VAL A 317 8.61 -2.01 14.90
CA VAL A 317 8.94 -0.58 14.96
C VAL A 317 7.77 0.31 14.57
N THR A 318 7.28 0.19 13.33
CA THR A 318 6.40 1.20 12.75
C THR A 318 4.92 0.89 12.87
N GLY A 319 4.52 -0.39 12.81
CA GLY A 319 3.10 -0.76 12.70
C GLY A 319 2.45 -0.26 11.41
N GLU A 320 3.24 -0.14 10.32
CA GLU A 320 2.77 0.40 9.06
C GLU A 320 1.75 -0.49 8.35
N ILE A 321 1.01 0.11 7.42
CA ILE A 321 0.12 -0.57 6.49
C ILE A 321 0.92 -0.85 5.22
N ILE A 322 1.08 -2.13 4.90
CA ILE A 322 1.83 -2.63 3.74
C ILE A 322 0.82 -3.02 2.66
N CYS A 323 0.90 -2.38 1.50
CA CYS A 323 0.03 -2.67 0.36
C CYS A 323 0.88 -3.28 -0.76
N VAL A 324 0.53 -4.49 -1.23
CA VAL A 324 1.28 -5.20 -2.27
C VAL A 324 0.32 -5.76 -3.32
N ASP A 325 0.48 -5.31 -4.57
CA ASP A 325 -0.23 -5.91 -5.71
C ASP A 325 0.48 -7.19 -6.17
N GLU A 326 -0.29 -8.20 -6.58
CA GLU A 326 0.23 -9.51 -7.01
C GLU A 326 1.20 -10.14 -6.00
N PHE A 327 0.82 -10.15 -4.71
CA PHE A 327 1.66 -10.62 -3.61
C PHE A 327 2.16 -12.06 -3.78
N ASP A 328 1.39 -12.90 -4.46
CA ASP A 328 1.70 -14.32 -4.74
C ASP A 328 2.56 -14.52 -5.98
N LYS A 329 3.05 -13.46 -6.62
CA LYS A 329 3.91 -13.55 -7.81
C LYS A 329 5.16 -14.35 -7.50
N SER A 330 5.36 -15.47 -8.24
CA SER A 330 6.49 -16.38 -8.12
C SER A 330 6.62 -17.10 -6.76
N LEU A 331 5.55 -17.05 -5.90
CA LEU A 331 5.55 -17.73 -4.61
C LEU A 331 4.66 -18.98 -4.62
N HIS A 332 5.13 -20.03 -3.92
CA HIS A 332 4.28 -21.19 -3.68
C HIS A 332 3.10 -20.83 -2.76
N PRO A 333 1.86 -21.33 -3.00
CA PRO A 333 0.69 -20.99 -2.18
C PRO A 333 0.87 -21.20 -0.67
N ALA A 334 1.57 -22.22 -0.23
CA ALA A 334 1.86 -22.46 1.18
C ALA A 334 2.74 -21.35 1.78
N LEU A 335 3.68 -20.80 1.00
CA LEU A 335 4.52 -19.69 1.42
C LEU A 335 3.72 -18.40 1.54
N VAL A 336 2.79 -18.14 0.63
CA VAL A 336 1.86 -17.01 0.72
C VAL A 336 1.05 -17.09 2.01
N GLN A 337 0.50 -18.27 2.34
CA GLN A 337 -0.22 -18.49 3.60
C GLN A 337 0.65 -18.25 4.83
N TYR A 338 1.88 -18.75 4.82
CA TYR A 338 2.85 -18.54 5.90
C TYR A 338 3.14 -17.04 6.11
N LEU A 339 3.46 -16.31 5.05
CA LEU A 339 3.77 -14.88 5.14
C LEU A 339 2.57 -14.07 5.68
N ILE A 340 1.35 -14.42 5.27
CA ILE A 340 0.11 -13.82 5.78
C ILE A 340 -0.09 -14.15 7.28
N SER A 341 0.22 -15.39 7.69
CA SER A 341 0.05 -15.81 9.08
C SER A 341 0.91 -15.01 10.05
N LEU A 342 2.07 -14.48 9.61
CA LEU A 342 2.93 -13.62 10.43
C LEU A 342 2.21 -12.34 10.88
N PHE A 343 1.31 -11.79 10.05
CA PHE A 343 0.51 -10.61 10.43
C PHE A 343 -0.53 -10.92 11.49
N ASN A 344 -1.08 -12.14 11.47
CA ASN A 344 -2.10 -12.57 12.41
C ASN A 344 -1.52 -13.01 13.76
N ASP A 345 -0.23 -13.39 13.79
CA ASP A 345 0.47 -13.78 15.03
C ASP A 345 0.85 -12.55 15.86
N SER A 346 0.18 -12.37 17.01
CA SER A 346 0.44 -11.24 17.91
C SER A 346 1.79 -11.33 18.63
N SER A 347 2.44 -12.49 18.66
CA SER A 347 3.79 -12.65 19.20
C SER A 347 4.85 -12.09 18.24
N ILE A 348 4.56 -12.10 16.95
CA ILE A 348 5.42 -11.58 15.87
C ILE A 348 5.03 -10.13 15.54
N ASN A 349 3.77 -9.90 15.18
CA ASN A 349 3.22 -8.59 14.80
C ASN A 349 2.85 -7.75 16.05
N LYS A 350 3.85 -7.30 16.79
CA LYS A 350 3.71 -6.57 18.06
C LYS A 350 3.09 -5.17 17.92
N LYS A 351 3.18 -4.58 16.72
CA LYS A 351 2.70 -3.22 16.42
C LYS A 351 1.36 -3.19 15.68
N ASN A 352 0.74 -4.36 15.46
CA ASN A 352 -0.49 -4.49 14.69
C ASN A 352 -0.38 -3.89 13.28
N ALA A 353 0.75 -4.16 12.59
CA ALA A 353 0.91 -3.85 11.18
C ALA A 353 -0.23 -4.47 10.36
N GLN A 354 -0.66 -3.77 9.30
CA GLN A 354 -1.71 -4.25 8.42
C GLN A 354 -1.13 -4.62 7.05
N LEU A 355 -1.71 -5.64 6.41
CA LEU A 355 -1.35 -6.11 5.07
C LEU A 355 -2.57 -6.05 4.15
N ILE A 356 -2.44 -5.37 3.03
CA ILE A 356 -3.45 -5.33 1.97
C ILE A 356 -2.80 -5.89 0.71
N ILE A 357 -3.35 -6.97 0.17
CA ILE A 357 -2.77 -7.66 -0.98
C ILE A 357 -3.80 -7.90 -2.08
N SER A 358 -3.34 -7.96 -3.33
CA SER A 358 -4.05 -8.72 -4.36
C SER A 358 -3.38 -10.08 -4.55
N THR A 359 -4.16 -11.07 -4.93
CA THR A 359 -3.68 -12.44 -5.10
C THR A 359 -4.56 -13.26 -6.04
N HIS A 360 -3.96 -14.27 -6.67
CA HIS A 360 -4.66 -15.31 -7.42
C HIS A 360 -4.70 -16.65 -6.66
N THR A 361 -4.07 -16.72 -5.48
CA THR A 361 -3.94 -17.93 -4.67
C THR A 361 -5.27 -18.28 -3.99
N THR A 362 -6.13 -19.04 -4.68
CA THR A 362 -7.45 -19.45 -4.19
C THR A 362 -7.43 -20.32 -2.94
N ASN A 363 -6.27 -20.91 -2.58
CA ASN A 363 -6.12 -21.66 -1.34
C ASN A 363 -6.38 -20.83 -0.08
N LEU A 364 -6.16 -19.52 -0.13
CA LEU A 364 -6.48 -18.59 0.97
C LEU A 364 -7.96 -18.58 1.32
N LEU A 365 -8.86 -18.87 0.36
CA LEU A 365 -10.31 -18.90 0.55
C LEU A 365 -10.80 -20.08 1.41
N ALA A 366 -9.90 -20.89 1.96
CA ALA A 366 -10.28 -22.04 2.79
C ALA A 366 -10.79 -21.67 4.21
N LEU A 367 -10.76 -20.39 4.62
CA LEU A 367 -11.19 -19.91 5.95
C LEU A 367 -10.46 -20.51 7.16
N GLU A 368 -9.34 -21.18 6.95
CA GLU A 368 -8.53 -21.73 8.05
C GLU A 368 -7.63 -20.66 8.68
N HIS A 369 -7.25 -19.65 7.88
CA HIS A 369 -6.27 -18.62 8.25
C HIS A 369 -6.82 -17.19 8.17
N LEU A 370 -7.87 -16.97 7.39
CA LEU A 370 -8.50 -15.66 7.18
C LEU A 370 -10.00 -15.73 7.45
N ARG A 371 -10.53 -14.61 7.94
CA ARG A 371 -11.95 -14.37 8.22
C ARG A 371 -12.66 -14.01 6.91
N ARG A 372 -14.00 -14.10 6.90
CA ARG A 372 -14.81 -13.73 5.73
C ARG A 372 -14.69 -12.27 5.37
N ASP A 373 -14.66 -11.40 6.36
CA ASP A 373 -14.52 -9.95 6.21
C ASP A 373 -13.12 -9.50 5.73
N GLN A 374 -12.16 -10.43 5.63
CA GLN A 374 -10.83 -10.20 5.07
C GLN A 374 -10.74 -10.45 3.56
N PHE A 375 -11.80 -11.00 2.93
CA PHE A 375 -11.83 -11.29 1.50
C PHE A 375 -12.62 -10.24 0.73
N TYR A 376 -11.98 -9.71 -0.29
CA TYR A 376 -12.56 -8.81 -1.26
C TYR A 376 -12.52 -9.41 -2.66
N PHE A 377 -13.52 -9.09 -3.45
CA PHE A 377 -13.57 -9.48 -4.85
C PHE A 377 -13.69 -8.23 -5.72
N VAL A 378 -13.04 -8.29 -6.89
CA VAL A 378 -13.19 -7.29 -7.94
C VAL A 378 -13.78 -7.97 -9.16
N ASP A 379 -14.89 -7.45 -9.61
CA ASP A 379 -15.52 -7.85 -10.88
C ASP A 379 -15.58 -6.67 -11.83
N LYS A 380 -15.63 -6.96 -13.13
CA LYS A 380 -15.68 -5.94 -14.17
C LYS A 380 -16.83 -6.21 -15.11
N ASN A 381 -17.73 -5.24 -15.23
CA ASN A 381 -18.77 -5.26 -16.25
C ASN A 381 -18.13 -5.14 -17.63
N GLN A 382 -18.32 -6.14 -18.49
CA GLN A 382 -17.71 -6.19 -19.82
C GLN A 382 -18.32 -5.18 -20.79
N ASP A 383 -19.57 -4.78 -20.58
CA ASP A 383 -20.29 -3.86 -21.47
C ASP A 383 -19.93 -2.39 -21.14
N THR A 384 -19.81 -2.06 -19.87
CA THR A 384 -19.53 -0.68 -19.42
C THR A 384 -18.06 -0.42 -19.10
N GLY A 385 -17.28 -1.48 -18.87
CA GLY A 385 -15.88 -1.39 -18.45
C GLY A 385 -15.70 -0.97 -17.00
N GLU A 386 -16.78 -0.87 -16.22
CA GLU A 386 -16.77 -0.48 -14.81
C GLU A 386 -16.33 -1.65 -13.94
N SER A 387 -15.45 -1.35 -12.97
CA SER A 387 -15.04 -2.30 -11.92
C SER A 387 -15.79 -2.02 -10.63
N GLU A 388 -16.17 -3.09 -9.95
CA GLU A 388 -16.79 -3.06 -8.62
C GLU A 388 -15.92 -3.82 -7.63
N LEU A 389 -15.73 -3.26 -6.42
CA LEU A 389 -15.04 -3.88 -5.30
C LEU A 389 -16.06 -4.16 -4.20
N TYR A 390 -16.16 -5.41 -3.74
CA TYR A 390 -17.09 -5.83 -2.69
C TYR A 390 -16.47 -6.89 -1.79
N SER A 391 -16.97 -6.98 -0.55
CA SER A 391 -16.53 -7.94 0.45
C SER A 391 -17.29 -9.26 0.34
N LEU A 392 -16.63 -10.38 0.68
CA LEU A 392 -17.32 -11.67 0.84
C LEU A 392 -18.42 -11.60 1.92
N ASP A 393 -18.24 -10.77 2.95
CA ASP A 393 -19.22 -10.63 4.04
C ASP A 393 -20.57 -10.09 3.56
N GLU A 394 -20.61 -9.31 2.46
CA GLU A 394 -21.83 -8.81 1.83
C GLU A 394 -22.73 -9.92 1.29
N PHE A 395 -22.17 -11.06 0.92
CA PHE A 395 -22.91 -12.25 0.48
C PHE A 395 -23.48 -13.07 1.62
N SER A 396 -23.13 -12.76 2.86
CA SER A 396 -23.56 -13.50 4.06
C SER A 396 -23.45 -15.04 3.90
N PRO A 397 -22.27 -15.57 3.51
CA PRO A 397 -22.10 -16.99 3.22
C PRO A 397 -22.42 -17.85 4.46
N ARG A 398 -22.96 -19.05 4.27
CA ARG A 398 -23.26 -19.95 5.37
C ARG A 398 -22.00 -20.37 6.14
N LYS A 399 -22.12 -20.59 7.45
CA LYS A 399 -20.97 -20.87 8.33
C LYS A 399 -20.11 -22.09 7.91
N ARG A 400 -20.69 -23.05 7.19
CA ARG A 400 -19.99 -24.25 6.70
C ARG A 400 -19.83 -24.27 5.17
N GLU A 401 -20.00 -23.15 4.51
CA GLU A 401 -19.87 -23.07 3.07
C GLU A 401 -18.38 -23.18 2.67
N ASN A 402 -18.12 -23.99 1.64
CA ASN A 402 -16.79 -24.03 1.03
C ASN A 402 -16.63 -22.82 0.10
N ILE A 403 -16.06 -21.76 0.63
CA ILE A 403 -15.91 -20.47 -0.05
C ILE A 403 -15.06 -20.62 -1.32
N ARG A 404 -13.98 -21.40 -1.24
CA ARG A 404 -13.10 -21.67 -2.41
C ARG A 404 -13.88 -22.28 -3.56
N ASN A 405 -14.65 -23.34 -3.30
CA ASN A 405 -15.43 -24.01 -4.34
C ASN A 405 -16.55 -23.10 -4.87
N ALA A 406 -17.22 -22.35 -4.00
CA ALA A 406 -18.25 -21.41 -4.38
C ALA A 406 -17.68 -20.28 -5.28
N TYR A 407 -16.50 -19.76 -4.96
CA TYR A 407 -15.78 -18.79 -5.79
C TYR A 407 -15.41 -19.39 -7.16
N LEU A 408 -14.80 -20.57 -7.20
CA LEU A 408 -14.44 -21.24 -8.46
C LEU A 408 -15.64 -21.58 -9.36
N LEU A 409 -16.84 -21.73 -8.78
CA LEU A 409 -18.10 -21.87 -9.50
C LEU A 409 -18.76 -20.53 -9.90
N GLY A 410 -18.09 -19.40 -9.64
CA GLY A 410 -18.57 -18.06 -10.00
C GLY A 410 -19.63 -17.46 -9.10
N ARG A 411 -19.92 -18.06 -7.94
CA ARG A 411 -20.98 -17.60 -7.05
C ARG A 411 -20.75 -16.20 -6.48
N TYR A 412 -19.50 -15.80 -6.34
CA TYR A 412 -19.11 -14.49 -5.81
C TYR A 412 -18.58 -13.56 -6.91
N GLY A 413 -18.75 -13.88 -8.20
CA GLY A 413 -18.16 -13.10 -9.30
C GLY A 413 -16.63 -13.16 -9.32
N GLY A 414 -15.98 -12.24 -9.99
CA GLY A 414 -14.53 -12.07 -10.00
C GLY A 414 -13.73 -13.22 -10.64
N ILE A 415 -14.38 -14.14 -11.34
CA ILE A 415 -13.74 -15.24 -12.06
C ILE A 415 -13.65 -14.95 -13.57
N PRO A 416 -12.60 -15.46 -14.26
CA PRO A 416 -12.49 -15.30 -15.69
C PRO A 416 -13.56 -16.13 -16.43
N ASN A 417 -14.29 -15.51 -17.34
CA ASN A 417 -15.22 -16.21 -18.25
C ASN A 417 -14.44 -16.71 -19.47
N ILE A 418 -13.83 -17.91 -19.34
CA ILE A 418 -13.03 -18.52 -20.39
C ILE A 418 -13.94 -19.30 -21.33
N LYS A 419 -13.98 -18.93 -22.61
CA LYS A 419 -14.68 -19.69 -23.64
C LYS A 419 -13.89 -20.97 -23.94
N GLU A 420 -14.61 -22.06 -24.22
CA GLU A 420 -13.98 -23.33 -24.63
C GLU A 420 -13.20 -23.17 -25.94
N ALA A 421 -12.08 -23.88 -26.05
CA ALA A 421 -11.29 -23.91 -27.28
C ALA A 421 -12.11 -24.52 -28.41
N GLY A 422 -12.41 -23.72 -29.44
CA GLY A 422 -13.24 -24.10 -30.60
C GLY A 422 -14.39 -23.13 -30.90
N VAL A 423 -14.55 -22.08 -30.08
CA VAL A 423 -15.52 -20.98 -30.25
C VAL A 423 -14.81 -19.67 -30.66
N LEU A 424 -13.61 -19.78 -31.21
CA LEU A 424 -12.82 -18.66 -31.79
C LEU A 424 -13.23 -18.41 -33.22
#